data_47a95db86824cb609d667f0e1291f4ba
#
_entry.id   47a95db86824cb609d667f0e1291f4ba
#
_cell.length_a   1.000
_cell.length_b   1.000
_cell.length_c   1.000
_cell.angle_alpha   90.00
_cell.angle_beta   90.00
_cell.angle_gamma   90.00
#
_symmetry.space_group_name_H-M   'P 1'
#
loop_
_entity.id
_entity.type
_entity.pdbx_description
1 polymer ?
#
loop_
_entity_poly.entity_id
_entity_poly.type
_entity_poly.pdbx_seq_one_letter_code
_entity_poly.pdbx_strand_id
1 'polypeptide(L)'
;MSGTFVLPVEDILERLNRDAEFVLTARFWYCDLRFKIGDDPYFMHIENGRVTSFQHGTQGFDPYEIHIGGPTEVWQQCLQEKPQPFYHDWFAASLHHGFELSGDLESAYAYYFALRRIHAVMGESVRALARAA
;
A
#
# COMPACT_ATOMS: atom_id res chain seq x y z
N MET A 1 11.98 0.18 -23.39
CA MET A 1 11.40 0.75 -22.19
C MET A 1 10.75 -0.33 -21.36
N SER A 2 11.02 -0.32 -20.11
CA SER A 2 10.37 -1.27 -19.22
C SER A 2 8.87 -1.05 -19.23
N GLY A 3 8.11 -2.10 -19.00
CA GLY A 3 6.68 -1.99 -18.87
C GLY A 3 6.29 -1.10 -17.72
N THR A 4 5.08 -0.61 -17.77
CA THR A 4 4.53 0.19 -16.69
C THR A 4 4.27 -0.69 -15.48
N PHE A 5 4.73 -0.24 -14.32
CA PHE A 5 4.44 -0.94 -13.07
C PHE A 5 3.09 -0.46 -12.55
N VAL A 6 2.10 -1.34 -12.57
CA VAL A 6 0.74 -1.01 -12.16
C VAL A 6 0.28 -1.98 -11.10
N LEU A 7 -0.28 -1.46 -10.00
CA LEU A 7 -0.84 -2.31 -8.95
C LEU A 7 -2.18 -2.90 -9.40
N PRO A 8 -2.39 -4.20 -9.16
CA PRO A 8 -3.69 -4.84 -9.46
C PRO A 8 -4.69 -4.50 -8.37
N VAL A 9 -5.30 -3.32 -8.49
CA VAL A 9 -6.12 -2.74 -7.41
C VAL A 9 -7.30 -3.63 -7.00
N GLU A 10 -7.97 -4.24 -7.96
CA GLU A 10 -9.13 -5.08 -7.63
C GLU A 10 -8.70 -6.34 -6.87
N ASP A 11 -7.61 -6.97 -7.30
CA ASP A 11 -7.11 -8.16 -6.62
C ASP A 11 -6.61 -7.84 -5.21
N ILE A 12 -5.92 -6.71 -5.05
CA ILE A 12 -5.45 -6.28 -3.74
C ILE A 12 -6.64 -6.02 -2.81
N LEU A 13 -7.66 -5.32 -3.30
CA LEU A 13 -8.86 -5.05 -2.51
C LEU A 13 -9.52 -6.33 -2.05
N GLU A 14 -9.71 -7.30 -2.96
CA GLU A 14 -10.34 -8.56 -2.62
C GLU A 14 -9.52 -9.35 -1.60
N ARG A 15 -8.20 -9.41 -1.80
CA ARG A 15 -7.33 -10.12 -0.86
C ARG A 15 -7.35 -9.51 0.51
N LEU A 16 -7.33 -8.18 0.61
CA LEU A 16 -7.38 -7.50 1.91
C LEU A 16 -8.70 -7.77 2.63
N ASN A 17 -9.81 -7.73 1.90
CA ASN A 17 -11.11 -7.95 2.52
C ASN A 17 -11.34 -9.40 2.96
N ARG A 18 -10.53 -10.34 2.46
CA ARG A 18 -10.55 -11.73 2.88
C ARG A 18 -9.44 -12.07 3.88
N ASP A 19 -8.55 -11.13 4.14
CA ASP A 19 -7.41 -11.36 5.02
C ASP A 19 -7.81 -11.12 6.47
N ALA A 20 -7.89 -12.19 7.24
CA ALA A 20 -8.35 -12.11 8.64
C ALA A 20 -7.47 -11.19 9.47
N GLU A 21 -6.17 -11.17 9.21
CA GLU A 21 -5.24 -10.32 9.95
C GLU A 21 -5.46 -8.85 9.65
N PHE A 22 -5.67 -8.50 8.36
CA PHE A 22 -5.96 -7.12 8.01
C PHE A 22 -7.30 -6.69 8.61
N VAL A 23 -8.34 -7.51 8.47
CA VAL A 23 -9.67 -7.18 8.98
C VAL A 23 -9.60 -6.94 10.50
N LEU A 24 -8.84 -7.76 11.20
CA LEU A 24 -8.68 -7.61 12.65
C LEU A 24 -7.89 -6.35 13.00
N THR A 25 -6.74 -6.13 12.36
CA THR A 25 -5.85 -5.02 12.73
C THR A 25 -6.38 -3.66 12.25
N ALA A 26 -7.23 -3.63 11.24
CA ALA A 26 -7.81 -2.40 10.70
C ALA A 26 -9.23 -2.14 11.21
N ARG A 27 -9.77 -2.99 12.07
CA ARG A 27 -11.11 -2.74 12.62
C ARG A 27 -11.09 -1.42 13.38
N PHE A 28 -12.18 -0.67 13.27
CA PHE A 28 -12.33 0.67 13.85
C PHE A 28 -11.52 1.76 13.11
N TRP A 29 -10.81 1.42 12.03
CA TRP A 29 -10.01 2.38 11.29
C TRP A 29 -10.85 2.98 10.16
N TYR A 30 -10.92 4.29 10.14
CA TYR A 30 -11.46 5.08 9.02
C TYR A 30 -10.32 5.87 8.47
N CYS A 31 -9.92 5.61 7.24
CA CYS A 31 -8.74 6.26 6.69
C CYS A 31 -8.74 6.26 5.18
N ASP A 32 -8.28 7.38 4.63
CA ASP A 32 -7.96 7.46 3.21
C ASP A 32 -6.45 7.47 3.05
N LEU A 33 -5.95 6.52 2.27
CA LEU A 33 -4.52 6.38 1.98
C LEU A 33 -4.26 6.78 0.54
N ARG A 34 -3.17 7.50 0.32
CA ARG A 34 -2.65 7.74 -1.03
C ARG A 34 -1.34 6.99 -1.17
N PHE A 35 -1.26 6.11 -2.18
CA PHE A 35 -0.01 5.47 -2.57
C PHE A 35 0.47 6.14 -3.85
N LYS A 36 1.74 6.49 -3.91
CA LYS A 36 2.28 7.12 -5.11
C LYS A 36 3.51 6.35 -5.57
N ILE A 37 3.40 5.73 -6.74
CA ILE A 37 4.46 4.93 -7.33
C ILE A 37 5.09 5.76 -8.45
N GLY A 38 6.26 6.36 -8.18
CA GLY A 38 6.77 7.39 -9.06
C GLY A 38 5.80 8.56 -9.06
N ASP A 39 5.27 8.91 -10.23
CA ASP A 39 4.27 9.97 -10.35
C ASP A 39 2.84 9.45 -10.42
N ASP A 40 2.64 8.16 -10.22
CA ASP A 40 1.37 7.48 -10.45
C ASP A 40 0.62 7.28 -9.13
N PRO A 41 -0.51 7.99 -8.89
CA PRO A 41 -1.21 7.93 -7.62
C PRO A 41 -2.26 6.83 -7.57
N TYR A 42 -2.46 6.29 -6.37
CA TYR A 42 -3.52 5.33 -6.06
C TYR A 42 -4.19 5.77 -4.77
N PHE A 43 -5.49 5.55 -4.66
CA PHE A 43 -6.24 5.98 -3.47
C PHE A 43 -7.03 4.80 -2.91
N MET A 44 -6.86 4.56 -1.60
CA MET A 44 -7.53 3.47 -0.91
C MET A 44 -8.36 4.03 0.24
N HIS A 45 -9.63 3.63 0.32
CA HIS A 45 -10.50 4.01 1.42
C HIS A 45 -10.78 2.81 2.31
N ILE A 46 -10.57 2.98 3.60
CA ILE A 46 -10.75 1.93 4.60
C ILE A 46 -11.84 2.35 5.58
N GLU A 47 -12.78 1.44 5.83
CA GLU A 47 -13.83 1.63 6.83
C GLU A 47 -13.97 0.37 7.66
N ASN A 48 -13.67 0.48 8.95
CA ASN A 48 -13.89 -0.60 9.93
C ASN A 48 -13.38 -1.96 9.46
N GLY A 49 -12.13 -2.00 9.04
CA GLY A 49 -11.49 -3.26 8.65
C GLY A 49 -11.81 -3.72 7.24
N ARG A 50 -12.43 -2.88 6.43
CA ARG A 50 -12.72 -3.20 5.04
C ARG A 50 -12.19 -2.14 4.11
N VAL A 51 -11.61 -2.56 2.99
CA VAL A 51 -11.26 -1.65 1.91
C VAL A 51 -12.53 -1.52 1.06
N THR A 52 -13.12 -0.33 1.08
CA THR A 52 -14.35 -0.09 0.31
C THR A 52 -14.08 0.39 -1.10
N SER A 53 -12.89 0.96 -1.32
CA SER A 53 -12.46 1.33 -2.67
C SER A 53 -10.93 1.35 -2.75
N PHE A 54 -10.41 1.00 -3.90
CA PHE A 54 -9.00 1.15 -4.21
C PHE A 54 -8.92 1.47 -5.69
N GLN A 55 -8.51 2.70 -6.01
CA GLN A 55 -8.54 3.18 -7.38
C GLN A 55 -7.16 3.62 -7.84
N HIS A 56 -6.91 3.43 -9.12
CA HIS A 56 -5.70 3.89 -9.79
C HIS A 56 -6.01 5.22 -10.48
N GLY A 57 -5.22 6.24 -10.16
CA GLY A 57 -5.39 7.55 -10.77
C GLY A 57 -6.31 8.45 -9.96
N THR A 58 -6.32 9.72 -10.33
CA THR A 58 -7.11 10.74 -9.64
C THR A 58 -8.46 10.92 -10.33
N GLN A 59 -9.48 11.26 -9.53
CA GLN A 59 -10.81 11.57 -10.07
C GLN A 59 -11.15 13.05 -9.88
N GLY A 60 -10.20 13.84 -9.38
CA GLY A 60 -10.36 15.27 -9.22
C GLY A 60 -10.46 15.71 -7.78
N PHE A 61 -11.22 15.02 -6.96
CA PHE A 61 -11.24 15.25 -5.52
C PHE A 61 -10.94 13.93 -4.83
N ASP A 62 -9.70 13.79 -4.38
CA ASP A 62 -9.20 12.53 -3.81
C ASP A 62 -8.55 12.82 -2.46
N PRO A 63 -9.36 12.90 -1.39
CA PRO A 63 -8.82 13.20 -0.06
C PRO A 63 -7.94 12.05 0.44
N TYR A 64 -6.92 12.40 1.21
CA TYR A 64 -6.11 11.40 1.87
C TYR A 64 -5.58 11.96 3.18
N GLU A 65 -5.37 11.06 4.14
CA GLU A 65 -4.84 11.42 5.45
C GLU A 65 -3.41 10.96 5.61
N ILE A 66 -3.04 9.84 4.94
CA ILE A 66 -1.69 9.30 4.99
C ILE A 66 -1.19 9.11 3.57
N HIS A 67 0.02 9.58 3.32
CA HIS A 67 0.68 9.44 2.02
C HIS A 67 1.85 8.47 2.15
N ILE A 68 1.91 7.50 1.23
CA ILE A 68 2.98 6.51 1.15
C ILE A 68 3.47 6.50 -0.29
N GLY A 69 4.70 6.93 -0.51
CA GLY A 69 5.18 7.07 -1.89
C GLY A 69 6.68 6.97 -2.03
N GLY A 70 7.11 6.89 -3.27
CA GLY A 70 8.51 6.83 -3.60
C GLY A 70 8.74 6.41 -5.04
N PRO A 71 10.01 6.37 -5.45
CA PRO A 71 10.35 5.94 -6.81
C PRO A 71 9.88 4.52 -7.10
N THR A 72 9.58 4.25 -8.35
CA THR A 72 9.10 2.94 -8.79
C THR A 72 10.07 1.83 -8.36
N GLU A 73 11.38 2.06 -8.46
CA GLU A 73 12.39 1.08 -8.09
C GLU A 73 12.31 0.70 -6.62
N VAL A 74 12.03 1.67 -5.76
CA VAL A 74 11.91 1.42 -4.32
C VAL A 74 10.66 0.59 -4.05
N TRP A 75 9.56 0.90 -4.72
CA TRP A 75 8.34 0.10 -4.60
C TRP A 75 8.59 -1.35 -5.03
N GLN A 76 9.29 -1.55 -6.15
CA GLN A 76 9.60 -2.90 -6.65
C GLN A 76 10.42 -3.68 -5.63
N GLN A 77 11.36 -3.03 -4.95
CA GLN A 77 12.13 -3.68 -3.90
C GLN A 77 11.26 -4.01 -2.68
N CYS A 78 10.38 -3.10 -2.29
CA CYS A 78 9.49 -3.34 -1.15
C CYS A 78 8.53 -4.50 -1.37
N LEU A 79 8.20 -4.81 -2.61
CA LEU A 79 7.21 -5.84 -2.93
C LEU A 79 7.81 -7.20 -3.27
N GLN A 80 9.13 -7.36 -3.10
CA GLN A 80 9.78 -8.65 -3.26
C GLN A 80 9.35 -9.61 -2.16
N GLU A 81 9.39 -10.90 -2.43
CA GLU A 81 9.04 -11.93 -1.44
C GLU A 81 10.00 -11.89 -0.26
N LYS A 82 11.29 -11.67 -0.54
CA LYS A 82 12.32 -11.54 0.49
C LYS A 82 13.04 -10.22 0.28
N PRO A 83 12.46 -9.11 0.75
CA PRO A 83 13.06 -7.80 0.53
C PRO A 83 14.44 -7.67 1.17
N GLN A 84 15.29 -6.86 0.56
CA GLN A 84 16.54 -6.45 1.15
C GLN A 84 16.27 -5.66 2.44
N PRO A 85 17.29 -5.50 3.33
CA PRO A 85 17.08 -4.79 4.58
C PRO A 85 16.42 -3.43 4.40
N PHE A 86 15.45 -3.13 5.27
CA PHE A 86 14.70 -1.88 5.33
C PHE A 86 13.71 -1.66 4.19
N TYR A 87 13.60 -2.60 3.25
CA TYR A 87 12.54 -2.56 2.23
C TYR A 87 11.30 -3.34 2.67
N HIS A 88 11.39 -4.09 3.75
CA HIS A 88 10.30 -4.96 4.24
C HIS A 88 9.20 -4.19 4.97
N ASP A 89 9.40 -2.91 5.21
CA ASP A 89 8.54 -2.09 6.06
C ASP A 89 8.59 -0.66 5.53
N TRP A 90 7.43 -0.08 5.23
CA TRP A 90 7.37 1.29 4.72
C TRP A 90 7.99 2.31 5.67
N PHE A 91 7.84 2.10 6.98
CA PHE A 91 8.46 2.99 7.98
C PHE A 91 9.99 2.92 7.88
N ALA A 92 10.52 1.71 7.80
CA ALA A 92 11.95 1.53 7.65
C ALA A 92 12.47 2.09 6.33
N ALA A 93 11.73 1.86 5.24
CA ALA A 93 12.09 2.39 3.93
C ALA A 93 12.10 3.92 3.93
N SER A 94 11.19 4.55 4.68
CA SER A 94 11.15 6.01 4.76
C SER A 94 12.37 6.58 5.44
N LEU A 95 13.00 5.81 6.33
CA LEU A 95 14.21 6.25 7.03
C LEU A 95 15.48 5.95 6.24
N HIS A 96 15.49 4.90 5.43
CA HIS A 96 16.73 4.38 4.84
C HIS A 96 16.79 4.44 3.32
N HIS A 97 15.67 4.55 2.63
CA HIS A 97 15.63 4.44 1.17
C HIS A 97 14.89 5.59 0.48
N GLY A 98 14.71 6.70 1.17
CA GLY A 98 14.08 7.86 0.56
C GLY A 98 12.60 7.67 0.25
N PHE A 99 11.96 6.71 0.90
CA PHE A 99 10.54 6.50 0.74
C PHE A 99 9.78 7.58 1.51
N GLU A 100 8.60 7.96 1.03
CA GLU A 100 7.81 9.02 1.65
C GLU A 100 6.71 8.43 2.51
N LEU A 101 6.64 8.87 3.75
CA LEU A 101 5.56 8.53 4.66
C LEU A 101 5.19 9.81 5.37
N SER A 102 4.01 10.36 5.09
CA SER A 102 3.62 11.66 5.62
C SER A 102 2.11 11.73 5.86
N GLY A 103 1.68 12.85 6.42
CA GLY A 103 0.28 13.08 6.75
C GLY A 103 0.02 12.80 8.22
N ASP A 104 -1.07 12.11 8.52
CA ASP A 104 -1.46 11.78 9.89
C ASP A 104 -0.60 10.63 10.41
N LEU A 105 0.59 10.95 10.88
CA LEU A 105 1.54 9.94 11.38
C LEU A 105 1.06 9.30 12.68
N GLU A 106 0.28 10.00 13.48
CA GLU A 106 -0.30 9.40 14.69
C GLU A 106 -1.18 8.21 14.33
N SER A 107 -2.06 8.40 13.34
CA SER A 107 -2.90 7.30 12.84
C SER A 107 -2.05 6.20 12.21
N ALA A 108 -1.02 6.58 11.45
CA ALA A 108 -0.12 5.60 10.82
C ALA A 108 0.57 4.71 11.85
N TYR A 109 1.05 5.29 12.94
CA TYR A 109 1.66 4.50 14.01
C TYR A 109 0.63 3.67 14.78
N ALA A 110 -0.56 4.22 15.01
CA ALA A 110 -1.62 3.50 15.72
C ALA A 110 -2.04 2.25 14.94
N TYR A 111 -2.07 2.33 13.61
CA TYR A 111 -2.47 1.23 12.74
C TYR A 111 -1.29 0.62 11.99
N TYR A 112 -0.13 0.62 12.63
CA TYR A 112 1.10 0.10 12.05
C TYR A 112 0.95 -1.33 11.51
N PHE A 113 0.31 -2.22 12.29
CA PHE A 113 0.17 -3.61 11.86
C PHE A 113 -0.78 -3.75 10.68
N ALA A 114 -1.80 -2.89 10.59
CA ALA A 114 -2.67 -2.87 9.41
C ALA A 114 -1.88 -2.44 8.17
N LEU A 115 -1.04 -1.41 8.29
CA LEU A 115 -0.18 -0.96 7.19
C LEU A 115 0.80 -2.05 6.77
N ARG A 116 1.39 -2.77 7.75
CA ARG A 116 2.27 -3.88 7.46
C ARG A 116 1.53 -4.97 6.68
N ARG A 117 0.28 -5.23 7.02
CA ARG A 117 -0.51 -6.25 6.34
C ARG A 117 -0.89 -5.82 4.93
N ILE A 118 -1.22 -4.54 4.73
CA ILE A 118 -1.46 -4.01 3.39
C ILE A 118 -0.22 -4.22 2.52
N HIS A 119 0.96 -3.90 3.04
CA HIS A 119 2.22 -4.06 2.33
C HIS A 119 2.43 -5.52 1.91
N ALA A 120 2.25 -6.46 2.84
CA ALA A 120 2.44 -7.88 2.57
C ALA A 120 1.45 -8.40 1.51
N VAL A 121 0.18 -8.05 1.64
CA VAL A 121 -0.86 -8.50 0.70
C VAL A 121 -0.64 -7.90 -0.67
N MET A 122 -0.24 -6.63 -0.73
CA MET A 122 0.08 -5.96 -1.98
C MET A 122 1.20 -6.71 -2.72
N GLY A 123 2.25 -7.11 -1.99
CA GLY A 123 3.33 -7.91 -2.56
C GLY A 123 2.85 -9.26 -3.06
N GLU A 124 2.02 -9.95 -2.28
CA GLU A 124 1.46 -11.24 -2.70
C GLU A 124 0.67 -11.11 -4.00
N SER A 125 -0.15 -10.06 -4.10
CA SER A 125 -0.96 -9.83 -5.29
C SER A 125 -0.10 -9.56 -6.52
N VAL A 126 0.88 -8.69 -6.39
CA VAL A 126 1.78 -8.33 -7.49
C VAL A 126 2.56 -9.57 -7.97
N ARG A 127 3.07 -10.38 -7.04
CA ARG A 127 3.83 -11.57 -7.39
C ARG A 127 2.94 -12.65 -8.03
N ALA A 128 1.70 -12.79 -7.54
CA ALA A 128 0.76 -13.75 -8.12
C ALA A 128 0.42 -13.38 -9.57
N LEU A 129 0.20 -12.11 -9.83
CA LEU A 129 -0.10 -11.62 -11.18
C LEU A 129 1.09 -11.86 -12.11
N ALA A 130 2.30 -11.59 -11.65
CA ALA A 130 3.51 -11.81 -12.44
C ALA A 130 3.67 -13.29 -12.80
N ARG A 131 3.37 -14.20 -11.87
CA ARG A 131 3.47 -15.65 -12.13
C ARG A 131 2.41 -16.14 -13.10
N ALA A 132 1.26 -15.46 -13.16
CA ALA A 132 0.17 -15.84 -14.04
C ALA A 132 0.36 -15.33 -15.47
N ALA A 133 1.26 -14.38 -15.68
CA ALA A 133 1.48 -13.76 -16.99
C ALA A 133 2.34 -14.62 -17.93
#